data_45ce3f624eacf1d8368d1db77e839895
#
_entry.id   45ce3f624eacf1d8368d1db77e839895
#
_cell.length_a   1.000
_cell.length_b   1.000
_cell.length_c   1.000
_cell.angle_alpha   90.00
_cell.angle_beta   90.00
_cell.angle_gamma   90.00
#
_symmetry.space_group_name_H-M   'P 1'
#
loop_
_entity.id
_entity.type
_entity.pdbx_description
1 polymer ?
#
loop_
_entity_poly.entity_id
_entity_poly.type
_entity_poly.pdbx_seq_one_letter_code
_entity_poly.pdbx_strand_id
1 'polypeptide(L)'
;MMLRKEEKMLGLRGDSMPEGKEEKKEFSWNADLARMGFVAPIEELNQGEVVGQKWLMGGGRPGFLGAKVFFLAEGSPEKVAGIILSFDPTNGKDFAWTDGGAVKIFQSFARPPQEVVWGKFREALGKGPFDILLSAADQKVGKYHLQPEQMGMIRADKVDGWVRILQDIAEAYHRGGWKENGKVPSGPESAVDFDEELREVLEENGPVRDEFRKVLTAVAMGGRNAKEKILVNDYWQLMEVDKSPAVGLGCGVARAGVGGRWEVADMGYWVSSGYFGSISLYGIWPYGEGKSLVCRVDVVQTDPRQLDQATARMVGEGMFMREVKGACEEIAKRIKGG
;
A
#
# COMPACT_ATOMS: atom_id res chain seq x y z
N MET A 1 -21.00 13.52 13.18
CA MET A 1 -20.75 14.81 12.49
C MET A 1 -19.36 14.86 11.86
N MET A 2 -18.31 14.26 12.44
CA MET A 2 -16.97 14.13 11.85
C MET A 2 -16.93 13.29 10.55
N LEU A 3 -17.59 12.14 10.51
CA LEU A 3 -17.64 11.26 9.32
C LEU A 3 -18.08 11.98 8.02
N ARG A 4 -19.09 12.85 8.08
CA ARG A 4 -19.55 13.61 6.90
C ARG A 4 -18.55 14.65 6.40
N LYS A 5 -17.63 15.09 7.26
CA LYS A 5 -16.61 16.09 6.90
C LYS A 5 -15.43 15.43 6.19
N GLU A 6 -15.10 14.20 6.53
CA GLU A 6 -14.03 13.42 5.95
C GLU A 6 -14.43 12.81 4.59
N GLU A 7 -15.68 12.36 4.44
CA GLU A 7 -16.23 11.99 3.13
C GLU A 7 -16.20 13.17 2.14
N LYS A 8 -16.33 14.40 2.63
CA LYS A 8 -16.21 15.61 1.81
C LYS A 8 -14.75 15.92 1.41
N MET A 9 -13.78 15.57 2.26
CA MET A 9 -12.35 15.80 1.98
C MET A 9 -11.78 14.88 0.90
N LEU A 10 -12.37 13.69 0.72
CA LEU A 10 -11.99 12.75 -0.34
C LEU A 10 -12.71 13.03 -1.68
N GLY A 11 -13.44 14.16 -1.81
CA GLY A 11 -14.32 14.38 -2.95
C GLY A 11 -15.47 13.38 -3.03
N LEU A 12 -15.66 12.57 -1.99
CA LEU A 12 -16.69 11.54 -1.89
C LEU A 12 -18.01 12.22 -1.46
N ARG A 13 -18.65 12.96 -2.39
CA ARG A 13 -19.99 13.46 -2.15
C ARG A 13 -20.93 12.29 -1.94
N GLY A 14 -21.50 12.20 -0.74
CA GLY A 14 -22.58 11.28 -0.45
C GLY A 14 -23.85 11.76 -1.14
N ASP A 15 -23.97 11.43 -2.42
CA ASP A 15 -25.30 11.44 -3.04
C ASP A 15 -26.05 10.25 -2.43
N SER A 16 -27.04 10.57 -1.59
CA SER A 16 -28.03 9.61 -1.13
C SER A 16 -28.74 9.07 -2.36
N MET A 17 -28.30 7.89 -2.83
CA MET A 17 -29.03 7.16 -3.86
C MET A 17 -30.45 6.95 -3.39
N PRO A 18 -31.46 7.23 -4.22
CA PRO A 18 -32.85 6.88 -3.91
C PRO A 18 -32.93 5.36 -3.77
N GLU A 19 -33.64 4.90 -2.75
CA GLU A 19 -34.10 3.51 -2.59
C GLU A 19 -35.04 3.15 -3.74
N GLY A 20 -34.47 2.82 -4.88
CA GLY A 20 -35.19 2.38 -6.07
C GLY A 20 -34.80 0.96 -6.38
N LYS A 21 -35.77 0.08 -6.50
CA LYS A 21 -35.80 -1.32 -6.93
C LYS A 21 -34.43 -1.78 -7.46
N GLU A 22 -33.71 -2.64 -6.69
CA GLU A 22 -32.54 -3.36 -7.17
C GLU A 22 -32.93 -4.19 -8.39
N GLU A 23 -32.78 -3.64 -9.59
CA GLU A 23 -32.55 -4.46 -10.76
C GLU A 23 -31.35 -5.35 -10.42
N LYS A 24 -31.51 -6.66 -10.54
CA LYS A 24 -30.40 -7.63 -10.48
C LYS A 24 -29.43 -7.30 -11.60
N LYS A 25 -28.56 -6.29 -11.40
CA LYS A 25 -27.42 -6.05 -12.27
C LYS A 25 -26.60 -7.32 -12.21
N GLU A 26 -26.43 -7.96 -13.33
CA GLU A 26 -25.49 -9.06 -13.50
C GLU A 26 -24.10 -8.51 -13.16
N PHE A 27 -23.61 -8.81 -11.94
CA PHE A 27 -22.31 -8.38 -11.48
C PHE A 27 -21.25 -9.20 -12.20
N SER A 28 -20.59 -8.58 -13.15
CA SER A 28 -19.58 -9.21 -13.99
C SER A 28 -18.26 -8.48 -13.78
N TRP A 29 -17.19 -9.25 -13.51
CA TRP A 29 -15.82 -8.72 -13.44
C TRP A 29 -15.48 -7.86 -14.67
N ASN A 30 -16.00 -8.23 -15.85
CA ASN A 30 -15.76 -7.52 -17.10
C ASN A 30 -16.39 -6.12 -17.09
N ALA A 31 -17.60 -5.99 -16.54
CA ALA A 31 -18.25 -4.68 -16.41
C ALA A 31 -17.52 -3.78 -15.41
N ASP A 32 -17.05 -4.34 -14.30
CA ASP A 32 -16.28 -3.60 -13.29
C ASP A 32 -14.95 -3.10 -13.87
N LEU A 33 -14.20 -3.98 -14.54
CA LEU A 33 -12.95 -3.61 -15.20
C LEU A 33 -13.19 -2.57 -16.30
N ALA A 34 -14.25 -2.72 -17.11
CA ALA A 34 -14.58 -1.76 -18.16
C ALA A 34 -14.90 -0.37 -17.60
N ARG A 35 -15.57 -0.28 -16.43
CA ARG A 35 -15.79 1.01 -15.76
C ARG A 35 -14.48 1.70 -15.35
N MET A 36 -13.47 0.93 -14.97
CA MET A 36 -12.12 1.44 -14.66
C MET A 36 -11.28 1.73 -15.93
N GLY A 37 -11.80 1.43 -17.12
CA GLY A 37 -11.04 1.52 -18.38
C GLY A 37 -10.00 0.41 -18.52
N PHE A 38 -10.22 -0.75 -17.89
CA PHE A 38 -9.30 -1.87 -17.90
C PHE A 38 -9.83 -3.01 -18.77
N VAL A 39 -8.90 -3.74 -19.38
CA VAL A 39 -9.17 -4.97 -20.13
C VAL A 39 -8.27 -6.06 -19.57
N ALA A 40 -8.88 -7.15 -19.08
CA ALA A 40 -8.12 -8.28 -18.60
C ALA A 40 -7.58 -9.11 -19.80
N PRO A 41 -6.30 -9.49 -19.78
CA PRO A 41 -5.67 -10.33 -20.81
C PRO A 41 -6.01 -11.81 -20.59
N ILE A 42 -7.26 -12.19 -20.87
CA ILE A 42 -7.84 -13.50 -20.48
C ILE A 42 -7.11 -14.67 -21.11
N GLU A 43 -6.58 -14.54 -22.31
CA GLU A 43 -5.88 -15.63 -23.01
C GLU A 43 -4.60 -15.99 -22.25
N GLU A 44 -3.78 -15.01 -21.89
CA GLU A 44 -2.54 -15.18 -21.13
C GLU A 44 -2.83 -15.68 -19.70
N LEU A 45 -3.87 -15.14 -19.07
CA LEU A 45 -4.28 -15.54 -17.72
C LEU A 45 -4.71 -17.02 -17.67
N ASN A 46 -5.42 -17.52 -18.70
CA ASN A 46 -5.81 -18.92 -18.79
C ASN A 46 -4.61 -19.84 -19.06
N GLN A 47 -3.50 -19.32 -19.56
CA GLN A 47 -2.21 -20.03 -19.66
C GLN A 47 -1.44 -20.04 -18.33
N GLY A 48 -1.97 -19.38 -17.28
CA GLY A 48 -1.36 -19.32 -15.96
C GLY A 48 -0.35 -18.19 -15.81
N GLU A 49 -0.35 -17.22 -16.72
CA GLU A 49 0.56 -16.09 -16.67
C GLU A 49 0.07 -15.03 -15.67
N VAL A 50 1.03 -14.32 -15.06
CA VAL A 50 0.80 -13.05 -14.36
C VAL A 50 1.14 -11.92 -15.33
N VAL A 51 0.16 -11.09 -15.67
CA VAL A 51 0.30 -10.08 -16.73
C VAL A 51 0.35 -8.68 -16.12
N GLY A 52 1.50 -8.03 -16.27
CA GLY A 52 1.72 -6.65 -15.86
C GLY A 52 1.51 -5.68 -17.03
N GLN A 53 0.88 -4.55 -16.75
CA GLN A 53 0.68 -3.46 -17.70
C GLN A 53 1.04 -2.14 -17.04
N LYS A 54 1.77 -1.28 -17.76
CA LYS A 54 2.01 0.09 -17.30
C LYS A 54 0.68 0.81 -17.12
N TRP A 55 0.60 1.56 -16.06
CA TRP A 55 -0.55 2.40 -15.81
C TRP A 55 -0.08 3.85 -15.59
N LEU A 56 -0.41 4.71 -16.53
CA LEU A 56 -0.10 6.14 -16.45
C LEU A 56 -1.18 6.82 -15.61
N MET A 57 -0.88 7.03 -14.35
CA MET A 57 -1.75 7.82 -13.48
C MET A 57 -1.63 9.30 -13.82
N GLY A 58 -2.77 9.99 -13.86
CA GLY A 58 -2.85 11.43 -13.96
C GLY A 58 -1.99 12.02 -15.08
N GLY A 59 -2.03 11.44 -16.31
CA GLY A 59 -1.25 11.95 -17.43
C GLY A 59 0.27 11.88 -17.26
N GLY A 60 0.75 11.12 -16.27
CA GLY A 60 2.18 10.99 -15.99
C GLY A 60 2.71 12.03 -15.01
N ARG A 61 1.99 12.29 -13.94
CA ARG A 61 2.37 13.24 -12.90
C ARG A 61 3.78 12.97 -12.38
N PRO A 62 4.66 13.97 -12.27
CA PRO A 62 5.99 13.83 -11.72
C PRO A 62 5.95 13.24 -10.29
N GLY A 63 6.88 12.34 -9.99
CA GLY A 63 6.97 11.73 -8.66
C GLY A 63 6.04 10.54 -8.43
N PHE A 64 5.14 10.21 -9.36
CA PHE A 64 4.27 9.04 -9.23
C PHE A 64 4.60 7.97 -10.26
N LEU A 65 4.66 6.73 -9.79
CA LEU A 65 4.74 5.52 -10.61
C LEU A 65 3.47 4.70 -10.40
N GLY A 66 2.92 4.19 -11.50
CA GLY A 66 1.71 3.37 -11.49
C GLY A 66 1.92 2.06 -12.23
N ALA A 67 1.29 1.01 -11.71
CA ALA A 67 1.27 -0.32 -12.32
C ALA A 67 -0.10 -0.96 -12.16
N LYS A 68 -0.50 -1.80 -13.11
CA LYS A 68 -1.62 -2.72 -12.95
C LYS A 68 -1.20 -4.13 -13.33
N VAL A 69 -1.64 -5.10 -12.56
CA VAL A 69 -1.29 -6.51 -12.75
C VAL A 69 -2.54 -7.36 -12.64
N PHE A 70 -2.66 -8.33 -13.54
CA PHE A 70 -3.74 -9.31 -13.56
C PHE A 70 -3.18 -10.71 -13.32
N PHE A 71 -3.89 -11.53 -12.56
CA PHE A 71 -3.58 -12.96 -12.41
C PHE A 71 -4.82 -13.74 -12.00
N LEU A 72 -4.79 -15.05 -12.26
CA LEU A 72 -5.76 -15.99 -11.71
C LEU A 72 -5.21 -16.63 -10.44
N ALA A 73 -6.07 -16.75 -9.45
CA ALA A 73 -5.75 -17.34 -8.16
C ALA A 73 -6.69 -18.51 -7.87
N GLU A 74 -6.16 -19.60 -7.31
CA GLU A 74 -6.96 -20.73 -6.85
C GLU A 74 -7.69 -20.40 -5.55
N GLY A 75 -9.01 -20.59 -5.52
CA GLY A 75 -9.86 -20.35 -4.36
C GLY A 75 -10.89 -19.25 -4.56
N SER A 76 -11.77 -19.14 -3.58
CA SER A 76 -12.81 -18.10 -3.56
C SER A 76 -12.21 -16.70 -3.36
N PRO A 77 -12.88 -15.64 -3.80
CA PRO A 77 -12.42 -14.27 -3.59
C PRO A 77 -12.15 -13.94 -2.11
N GLU A 78 -12.94 -14.49 -1.19
CA GLU A 78 -12.73 -14.33 0.25
C GLU A 78 -11.39 -14.93 0.71
N LYS A 79 -11.11 -16.19 0.32
CA LYS A 79 -9.83 -16.86 0.64
C LYS A 79 -8.66 -16.05 0.07
N VAL A 80 -8.77 -15.64 -1.18
CA VAL A 80 -7.73 -14.86 -1.87
C VAL A 80 -7.50 -13.51 -1.18
N ALA A 81 -8.57 -12.78 -0.84
CA ALA A 81 -8.48 -11.52 -0.10
C ALA A 81 -7.82 -11.69 1.27
N GLY A 82 -8.16 -12.76 2.01
CA GLY A 82 -7.55 -13.08 3.29
C GLY A 82 -6.04 -13.34 3.17
N ILE A 83 -5.61 -14.07 2.14
CA ILE A 83 -4.19 -14.34 1.89
C ILE A 83 -3.45 -13.06 1.50
N ILE A 84 -4.02 -12.22 0.62
CA ILE A 84 -3.43 -10.93 0.24
C ILE A 84 -3.28 -10.03 1.47
N LEU A 85 -4.31 -9.91 2.27
CA LEU A 85 -4.30 -9.06 3.48
C LEU A 85 -3.26 -9.51 4.51
N SER A 86 -3.04 -10.81 4.64
CA SER A 86 -2.08 -11.41 5.57
C SER A 86 -0.73 -11.74 4.94
N PHE A 87 -0.50 -11.25 3.71
CA PHE A 87 0.70 -11.59 2.97
C PHE A 87 1.96 -11.09 3.69
N ASP A 88 2.78 -12.04 4.11
CA ASP A 88 4.10 -11.79 4.66
C ASP A 88 5.16 -12.09 3.59
N PRO A 89 5.81 -11.07 3.02
CA PRO A 89 6.81 -11.25 1.97
C PRO A 89 8.05 -12.02 2.45
N THR A 90 8.27 -12.14 3.75
CA THR A 90 9.40 -12.90 4.32
C THR A 90 9.12 -14.40 4.41
N ASN A 91 7.90 -14.83 4.13
CA ASN A 91 7.49 -16.24 4.22
C ASN A 91 7.68 -16.85 5.62
N GLY A 92 7.44 -16.06 6.67
CA GLY A 92 7.59 -16.48 8.07
C GLY A 92 9.04 -16.64 8.52
N LYS A 93 10.02 -16.29 7.69
CA LYS A 93 11.43 -16.22 8.08
C LYS A 93 11.68 -14.87 8.75
N ASP A 94 12.37 -14.88 9.88
CA ASP A 94 12.74 -13.65 10.58
C ASP A 94 13.67 -12.76 9.73
N PHE A 95 14.27 -13.35 8.69
CA PHE A 95 15.18 -12.67 7.78
C PHE A 95 15.17 -13.36 6.41
N ALA A 96 14.84 -12.65 5.35
CA ALA A 96 14.96 -13.14 3.99
C ALA A 96 15.89 -12.23 3.17
N TRP A 97 17.10 -12.71 2.88
CA TRP A 97 17.92 -12.16 1.80
C TRP A 97 17.35 -12.67 0.48
N THR A 98 16.98 -11.78 -0.43
CA THR A 98 16.74 -12.13 -1.81
C THR A 98 18.00 -11.90 -2.63
N ASP A 99 18.19 -12.65 -3.72
CA ASP A 99 19.36 -12.50 -4.61
C ASP A 99 19.51 -11.09 -5.21
N GLY A 100 18.49 -10.24 -5.08
CA GLY A 100 18.49 -8.83 -5.47
C GLY A 100 18.94 -7.84 -4.39
N GLY A 101 19.33 -8.31 -3.20
CA GLY A 101 19.74 -7.46 -2.08
C GLY A 101 18.60 -6.87 -1.26
N ALA A 102 17.34 -7.12 -1.62
CA ALA A 102 16.19 -6.64 -0.85
C ALA A 102 15.97 -7.53 0.37
N VAL A 103 16.25 -7.00 1.56
CA VAL A 103 15.89 -7.64 2.82
C VAL A 103 14.54 -7.10 3.25
N LYS A 104 13.60 -7.98 3.50
CA LYS A 104 12.29 -7.59 4.03
C LYS A 104 12.03 -8.37 5.32
N ILE A 105 11.89 -7.65 6.41
CA ILE A 105 11.32 -8.16 7.64
C ILE A 105 9.95 -7.53 7.76
N PHE A 106 8.96 -8.36 7.91
CA PHE A 106 7.58 -7.94 8.02
C PHE A 106 7.00 -8.42 9.34
N GLN A 107 6.27 -7.56 10.03
CA GLN A 107 5.55 -7.91 11.22
C GLN A 107 4.18 -7.27 11.21
N SER A 108 3.13 -8.09 11.16
CA SER A 108 1.77 -7.67 11.44
C SER A 108 1.61 -7.33 12.92
N PHE A 109 0.82 -6.31 13.25
CA PHE A 109 0.48 -5.96 14.61
C PHE A 109 -0.99 -5.54 14.74
N ALA A 110 -1.59 -5.89 15.90
CA ALA A 110 -2.94 -5.49 16.22
C ALA A 110 -2.95 -4.08 16.84
N ARG A 111 -4.11 -3.47 16.87
CA ARG A 111 -4.34 -2.15 17.48
C ARG A 111 -4.71 -2.26 18.95
N PRO A 112 -4.05 -1.52 19.84
CA PRO A 112 -2.83 -0.75 19.65
C PRO A 112 -1.61 -1.66 19.41
N PRO A 113 -0.49 -1.14 18.91
CA PRO A 113 0.77 -1.88 18.79
C PRO A 113 1.19 -2.47 20.12
N GLN A 114 1.64 -3.72 20.11
CA GLN A 114 2.00 -4.43 21.32
C GLN A 114 3.51 -4.42 21.56
N GLU A 115 3.93 -4.44 22.82
CA GLU A 115 5.35 -4.43 23.20
C GLU A 115 6.15 -5.57 22.55
N VAL A 116 5.55 -6.76 22.41
CA VAL A 116 6.18 -7.91 21.77
C VAL A 116 6.51 -7.65 20.29
N VAL A 117 5.67 -6.87 19.61
CA VAL A 117 5.86 -6.52 18.19
C VAL A 117 7.04 -5.55 18.04
N TRP A 118 7.12 -4.57 18.94
CA TRP A 118 8.23 -3.61 18.95
C TRP A 118 9.53 -4.25 19.50
N GLY A 119 9.43 -5.27 20.33
CA GLY A 119 10.56 -6.11 20.75
C GLY A 119 11.26 -6.76 19.56
N LYS A 120 10.50 -7.34 18.61
CA LYS A 120 11.05 -7.87 17.35
C LYS A 120 11.69 -6.80 16.48
N PHE A 121 11.12 -5.59 16.44
CA PHE A 121 11.71 -4.47 15.72
C PHE A 121 13.07 -4.07 16.32
N ARG A 122 13.16 -3.94 17.66
CA ARG A 122 14.42 -3.65 18.34
C ARG A 122 15.51 -4.68 18.02
N GLU A 123 15.14 -5.94 18.03
CA GLU A 123 16.06 -7.04 17.71
C GLU A 123 16.53 -6.98 16.25
N ALA A 124 15.63 -6.70 15.31
CA ALA A 124 15.94 -6.62 13.90
C ALA A 124 16.80 -5.40 13.54
N LEU A 125 16.55 -4.25 14.17
CA LEU A 125 17.27 -2.99 13.92
C LEU A 125 18.78 -3.09 14.27
N GLY A 126 19.15 -3.95 15.22
CA GLY A 126 20.54 -4.20 15.60
C GLY A 126 21.27 -5.22 14.74
N LYS A 127 20.64 -5.75 13.68
CA LYS A 127 21.19 -6.85 12.88
C LYS A 127 21.34 -6.49 11.39
N GLY A 128 22.46 -6.94 10.82
CA GLY A 128 22.70 -6.88 9.38
C GLY A 128 22.67 -5.47 8.80
N PRO A 129 22.07 -5.26 7.62
CA PRO A 129 22.12 -3.98 6.92
C PRO A 129 21.31 -2.87 7.61
N PHE A 130 20.47 -3.21 8.60
CA PHE A 130 19.61 -2.22 9.27
C PHE A 130 20.32 -1.45 10.38
N ASP A 131 21.51 -1.85 10.78
CA ASP A 131 22.34 -1.11 11.75
C ASP A 131 22.64 0.33 11.29
N ILE A 132 22.67 0.59 9.98
CA ILE A 132 22.84 1.93 9.42
C ILE A 132 21.71 2.88 9.82
N LEU A 133 20.49 2.37 10.09
CA LEU A 133 19.36 3.18 10.58
C LEU A 133 19.65 3.76 11.97
N LEU A 134 20.54 3.12 12.75
CA LEU A 134 20.97 3.62 14.06
C LEU A 134 21.77 4.93 13.95
N SER A 135 22.27 5.26 12.77
CA SER A 135 22.95 6.52 12.48
C SER A 135 22.10 7.50 11.66
N ALA A 136 20.79 7.25 11.52
CA ALA A 136 19.90 8.10 10.72
C ALA A 136 19.89 9.56 11.18
N ALA A 137 20.00 9.80 12.48
CA ALA A 137 20.04 11.13 13.06
C ALA A 137 21.33 11.92 12.75
N ASP A 138 22.39 11.25 12.32
CA ASP A 138 23.67 11.85 11.94
C ASP A 138 23.72 12.19 10.44
N GLN A 139 22.69 11.82 9.70
CA GLN A 139 22.59 12.08 8.27
C GLN A 139 22.03 13.46 7.98
N LYS A 140 22.16 13.92 6.74
CA LYS A 140 21.58 15.18 6.28
C LYS A 140 20.04 15.11 6.38
N VAL A 141 19.42 16.23 6.75
CA VAL A 141 17.97 16.39 6.74
C VAL A 141 17.43 16.07 5.35
N GLY A 142 16.37 15.27 5.30
CA GLY A 142 15.74 14.81 4.05
C GLY A 142 16.34 13.54 3.44
N LYS A 143 17.44 12.98 3.99
CA LYS A 143 17.89 11.63 3.60
C LYS A 143 16.94 10.56 4.16
N TYR A 144 16.52 10.75 5.40
CA TYR A 144 15.44 10.01 6.03
C TYR A 144 14.26 10.97 6.23
N HIS A 145 13.04 10.45 6.13
CA HIS A 145 11.79 11.21 6.26
C HIS A 145 11.48 11.49 7.74
N LEU A 146 12.45 12.09 8.44
CA LEU A 146 12.41 12.36 9.88
C LEU A 146 12.37 13.86 10.13
N GLN A 147 11.48 14.27 11.01
CA GLN A 147 11.46 15.64 11.54
C GLN A 147 12.67 15.89 12.46
N PRO A 148 13.11 17.14 12.65
CA PRO A 148 14.24 17.45 13.54
C PRO A 148 14.08 16.91 14.97
N GLU A 149 12.86 16.94 15.51
CA GLU A 149 12.52 16.42 16.82
C GLU A 149 12.71 14.90 16.89
N GLN A 150 12.30 14.17 15.84
CA GLN A 150 12.47 12.73 15.71
C GLN A 150 13.96 12.36 15.61
N MET A 151 14.74 13.13 14.86
CA MET A 151 16.20 12.95 14.85
C MET A 151 16.80 13.15 16.24
N GLY A 152 16.27 14.08 17.04
CA GLY A 152 16.64 14.27 18.46
C GLY A 152 16.37 13.02 19.31
N MET A 153 15.23 12.35 19.11
CA MET A 153 14.90 11.09 19.80
C MET A 153 15.91 9.99 19.49
N ILE A 154 16.28 9.81 18.22
CA ILE A 154 17.28 8.81 17.80
C ILE A 154 18.67 9.13 18.36
N ARG A 155 19.06 10.43 18.48
CA ARG A 155 20.34 10.80 19.10
C ARG A 155 20.36 10.48 20.60
N ALA A 156 19.23 10.63 21.28
CA ALA A 156 19.12 10.34 22.71
C ALA A 156 19.17 8.82 22.97
N ASP A 157 18.48 8.04 22.16
CA ASP A 157 18.48 6.57 22.19
C ASP A 157 18.24 6.04 20.79
N LYS A 158 19.24 5.38 20.23
CA LYS A 158 19.22 4.94 18.83
C LYS A 158 18.10 3.95 18.51
N VAL A 159 17.84 3.01 19.40
CA VAL A 159 16.86 1.94 19.20
C VAL A 159 15.47 2.36 19.66
N ASP A 160 15.37 2.80 20.92
CA ASP A 160 14.07 3.21 21.48
C ASP A 160 13.56 4.52 20.89
N GLY A 161 14.47 5.39 20.40
CA GLY A 161 14.09 6.57 19.61
C GLY A 161 13.30 6.17 18.35
N TRP A 162 13.77 5.20 17.60
CA TRP A 162 13.03 4.65 16.45
C TRP A 162 11.69 4.06 16.85
N VAL A 163 11.67 3.22 17.92
CA VAL A 163 10.40 2.61 18.38
C VAL A 163 9.36 3.66 18.72
N ARG A 164 9.75 4.71 19.47
CA ARG A 164 8.83 5.80 19.83
C ARG A 164 8.32 6.55 18.62
N ILE A 165 9.20 6.88 17.67
CA ILE A 165 8.80 7.56 16.42
C ILE A 165 7.75 6.73 15.67
N LEU A 166 7.99 5.42 15.51
CA LEU A 166 7.07 4.55 14.78
C LEU A 166 5.74 4.37 15.52
N GLN A 167 5.77 4.29 16.87
CA GLN A 167 4.57 4.25 17.68
C GLN A 167 3.76 5.53 17.53
N ASP A 168 4.39 6.69 17.65
CA ASP A 168 3.73 8.00 17.52
C ASP A 168 3.06 8.16 16.16
N ILE A 169 3.75 7.74 15.07
CA ILE A 169 3.22 7.79 13.70
C ILE A 169 2.03 6.82 13.57
N ALA A 170 2.17 5.58 14.04
CA ALA A 170 1.10 4.58 13.98
C ALA A 170 -0.13 5.00 14.78
N GLU A 171 0.06 5.58 15.98
CA GLU A 171 -1.02 6.11 16.80
C GLU A 171 -1.71 7.31 16.16
N ALA A 172 -0.95 8.23 15.56
CA ALA A 172 -1.48 9.36 14.82
C ALA A 172 -2.35 8.86 13.63
N TYR A 173 -1.83 7.95 12.83
CA TYR A 173 -2.59 7.33 11.73
C TYR A 173 -3.87 6.64 12.24
N HIS A 174 -3.80 5.89 13.32
CA HIS A 174 -4.99 5.24 13.89
C HIS A 174 -5.99 6.21 14.49
N ARG A 175 -5.57 7.38 14.94
CA ARG A 175 -6.44 8.41 15.52
C ARG A 175 -7.22 9.18 14.46
N GLY A 176 -6.57 9.60 13.40
CA GLY A 176 -7.18 10.48 12.41
C GLY A 176 -6.91 10.13 10.94
N GLY A 177 -6.32 8.96 10.67
CA GLY A 177 -6.00 8.53 9.32
C GLY A 177 -4.71 9.13 8.78
N TRP A 178 -4.50 8.98 7.50
CA TRP A 178 -3.25 9.38 6.82
C TRP A 178 -2.90 10.86 6.95
N LYS A 179 -3.90 11.75 7.01
CA LYS A 179 -3.71 13.20 7.20
C LYS A 179 -2.97 13.58 8.48
N GLU A 180 -2.98 12.72 9.50
CA GLU A 180 -2.29 12.98 10.76
C GLU A 180 -0.78 12.75 10.66
N ASN A 181 -0.31 12.11 9.59
CA ASN A 181 1.13 11.93 9.36
C ASN A 181 1.83 13.23 8.96
N GLY A 182 1.05 14.21 8.45
CA GLY A 182 1.56 15.53 8.08
C GLY A 182 2.53 15.50 6.90
N LYS A 183 3.27 16.59 6.75
CA LYS A 183 4.28 16.73 5.69
C LYS A 183 5.56 16.00 6.07
N VAL A 184 6.07 15.23 5.13
CA VAL A 184 7.28 14.43 5.27
C VAL A 184 8.48 15.20 4.70
N PRO A 185 9.57 15.41 5.47
CA PRO A 185 10.75 16.09 4.97
C PRO A 185 11.35 15.36 3.76
N SER A 186 11.57 16.12 2.68
CA SER A 186 12.21 15.64 1.44
C SER A 186 13.53 16.32 1.14
N GLY A 187 13.92 17.28 1.97
CA GLY A 187 15.16 18.05 1.88
C GLY A 187 15.23 19.09 3.01
N PRO A 188 16.30 19.91 3.05
CA PRO A 188 16.50 20.91 4.11
C PRO A 188 15.37 21.92 4.23
N GLU A 189 14.75 22.30 3.12
CA GLU A 189 13.69 23.33 3.03
C GLU A 189 12.46 22.82 2.27
N SER A 190 12.36 21.50 2.04
CA SER A 190 11.27 20.90 1.27
C SER A 190 10.59 19.77 2.04
N ALA A 191 9.30 19.67 1.88
CA ALA A 191 8.49 18.59 2.43
C ALA A 191 7.39 18.17 1.44
N VAL A 192 7.01 16.90 1.48
CA VAL A 192 5.96 16.30 0.65
C VAL A 192 4.74 16.05 1.52
N ASP A 193 3.58 16.41 1.01
CA ASP A 193 2.29 16.08 1.56
C ASP A 193 1.72 14.87 0.80
N PHE A 194 2.08 13.67 1.28
CA PHE A 194 1.66 12.43 0.62
C PHE A 194 0.14 12.30 0.55
N ASP A 195 -0.56 12.71 1.62
CA ASP A 195 -2.03 12.68 1.67
C ASP A 195 -2.67 13.54 0.59
N GLU A 196 -2.25 14.81 0.49
CA GLU A 196 -2.79 15.75 -0.48
C GLU A 196 -2.50 15.31 -1.91
N GLU A 197 -1.25 14.94 -2.20
CA GLU A 197 -0.82 14.56 -3.54
C GLU A 197 -1.44 13.22 -4.00
N LEU A 198 -1.53 12.21 -3.11
CA LEU A 198 -2.22 10.96 -3.45
C LEU A 198 -3.71 11.16 -3.70
N ARG A 199 -4.36 12.04 -2.94
CA ARG A 199 -5.77 12.38 -3.16
C ARG A 199 -5.99 12.99 -4.54
N GLU A 200 -5.15 13.95 -4.94
CA GLU A 200 -5.22 14.55 -6.27
C GLU A 200 -5.04 13.49 -7.38
N VAL A 201 -4.06 12.60 -7.23
CA VAL A 201 -3.85 11.51 -8.18
C VAL A 201 -5.05 10.56 -8.28
N LEU A 202 -5.70 10.24 -7.15
CA LEU A 202 -6.91 9.42 -7.13
C LEU A 202 -8.12 10.17 -7.73
N GLU A 203 -8.22 11.48 -7.57
CA GLU A 203 -9.26 12.29 -8.20
C GLU A 203 -9.12 12.32 -9.72
N GLU A 204 -7.91 12.45 -10.24
CA GLU A 204 -7.61 12.34 -11.66
C GLU A 204 -7.97 10.96 -12.25
N ASN A 205 -7.96 9.92 -11.41
CA ASN A 205 -8.35 8.55 -11.75
C ASN A 205 -9.72 8.17 -11.17
N GLY A 206 -10.70 9.06 -11.31
CA GLY A 206 -12.04 8.93 -10.75
C GLY A 206 -12.67 7.54 -10.89
N PRO A 207 -12.65 6.87 -12.05
CA PRO A 207 -13.21 5.53 -12.21
C PRO A 207 -12.58 4.48 -11.27
N VAL A 208 -11.27 4.50 -11.07
CA VAL A 208 -10.58 3.59 -10.13
C VAL A 208 -10.91 3.97 -8.69
N ARG A 209 -10.82 5.27 -8.36
CA ARG A 209 -11.21 5.76 -7.03
C ARG A 209 -12.64 5.34 -6.66
N ASP A 210 -13.58 5.49 -7.58
CA ASP A 210 -15.00 5.21 -7.33
C ASP A 210 -15.25 3.71 -7.15
N GLU A 211 -14.53 2.87 -7.88
CA GLU A 211 -14.63 1.43 -7.78
C GLU A 211 -14.10 0.91 -6.42
N PHE A 212 -13.02 1.51 -5.89
CA PHE A 212 -12.40 1.14 -4.62
C PHE A 212 -12.75 2.08 -3.47
N ARG A 213 -13.75 2.95 -3.63
CA ARG A 213 -14.11 4.02 -2.68
C ARG A 213 -14.16 3.57 -1.23
N LYS A 214 -14.75 2.42 -0.95
CA LYS A 214 -15.00 1.97 0.43
C LYS A 214 -13.72 1.53 1.13
N VAL A 215 -12.85 0.78 0.46
CA VAL A 215 -11.55 0.39 1.03
C VAL A 215 -10.59 1.57 1.09
N LEU A 216 -10.63 2.48 0.11
CA LEU A 216 -9.90 3.74 0.14
C LEU A 216 -10.30 4.61 1.34
N THR A 217 -11.60 4.76 1.56
CA THR A 217 -12.10 5.49 2.74
C THR A 217 -11.65 4.83 4.03
N ALA A 218 -11.67 3.50 4.10
CA ALA A 218 -11.26 2.77 5.30
C ALA A 218 -9.76 2.98 5.61
N VAL A 219 -8.85 2.83 4.64
CA VAL A 219 -7.42 3.09 4.87
C VAL A 219 -7.16 4.56 5.15
N ALA A 220 -7.84 5.49 4.48
CA ALA A 220 -7.73 6.91 4.74
C ALA A 220 -8.11 7.30 6.18
N MET A 221 -8.98 6.54 6.81
CA MET A 221 -9.44 6.71 8.19
C MET A 221 -8.69 5.85 9.21
N GLY A 222 -7.48 5.44 8.90
CA GLY A 222 -6.67 4.60 9.79
C GLY A 222 -7.24 3.19 9.97
N GLY A 223 -7.77 2.58 8.89
CA GLY A 223 -8.38 1.25 8.88
C GLY A 223 -9.69 1.18 9.66
N ARG A 224 -10.43 2.27 9.85
CA ARG A 224 -11.70 2.32 10.55
C ARG A 224 -12.84 2.53 9.56
N ASN A 225 -13.85 1.72 9.69
CA ASN A 225 -15.16 2.02 9.09
C ASN A 225 -16.24 1.56 10.06
N ALA A 226 -16.89 2.51 10.73
CA ALA A 226 -17.92 2.23 11.75
C ALA A 226 -19.17 1.56 11.19
N LYS A 227 -19.37 1.58 9.88
CA LYS A 227 -20.59 1.12 9.22
C LYS A 227 -20.47 -0.21 8.49
N GLU A 228 -19.27 -0.68 8.22
CA GLU A 228 -19.04 -1.88 7.40
C GLU A 228 -18.10 -2.86 8.13
N LYS A 229 -18.36 -4.15 7.96
CA LYS A 229 -17.46 -5.20 8.43
C LYS A 229 -16.26 -5.23 7.51
N ILE A 230 -15.11 -4.79 8.00
CA ILE A 230 -13.83 -4.85 7.31
C ILE A 230 -12.84 -5.71 8.09
N LEU A 231 -11.94 -6.38 7.36
CA LEU A 231 -10.76 -6.99 7.92
C LEU A 231 -9.64 -5.97 7.88
N VAL A 232 -8.80 -5.91 8.90
CA VAL A 232 -7.71 -4.95 8.99
C VAL A 232 -6.43 -5.67 9.39
N ASN A 233 -5.33 -5.31 8.75
CA ASN A 233 -3.98 -5.74 9.09
C ASN A 233 -3.04 -4.53 9.12
N ASP A 234 -2.54 -4.20 10.29
CA ASP A 234 -1.52 -3.18 10.47
C ASP A 234 -0.16 -3.85 10.59
N TYR A 235 0.89 -3.22 10.04
CA TYR A 235 2.22 -3.82 10.03
C TYR A 235 3.34 -2.78 10.00
N TRP A 236 4.52 -3.19 10.42
CA TRP A 236 5.78 -2.54 10.07
C TRP A 236 6.61 -3.48 9.19
N GLN A 237 7.48 -2.90 8.40
CA GLN A 237 8.43 -3.64 7.58
C GLN A 237 9.80 -2.96 7.57
N LEU A 238 10.85 -3.79 7.61
CA LEU A 238 12.19 -3.39 7.26
C LEU A 238 12.50 -3.88 5.85
N MET A 239 12.98 -3.00 5.00
CA MET A 239 13.19 -3.27 3.59
C MET A 239 14.42 -2.53 3.09
N GLU A 240 14.91 -2.92 1.93
CA GLU A 240 15.89 -2.17 1.18
C GLU A 240 15.19 -1.45 0.03
N VAL A 241 15.43 -0.15 -0.08
CA VAL A 241 14.95 0.69 -1.18
C VAL A 241 16.18 1.36 -1.78
N ASP A 242 16.42 1.16 -3.08
CA ASP A 242 17.60 1.68 -3.78
C ASP A 242 18.93 1.41 -3.04
N LYS A 243 19.11 0.18 -2.58
CA LYS A 243 20.26 -0.29 -1.79
C LYS A 243 20.45 0.43 -0.44
N SER A 244 19.44 1.09 0.04
CA SER A 244 19.41 1.75 1.35
C SER A 244 18.37 1.13 2.25
N PRO A 245 18.71 0.77 3.49
CA PRO A 245 17.73 0.30 4.45
C PRO A 245 16.67 1.35 4.75
N ALA A 246 15.43 0.89 4.80
CA ALA A 246 14.28 1.70 5.14
C ALA A 246 13.35 0.93 6.08
N VAL A 247 12.60 1.66 6.89
CA VAL A 247 11.48 1.14 7.66
C VAL A 247 10.20 1.77 7.16
N GLY A 248 9.15 0.96 7.03
CA GLY A 248 7.82 1.40 6.62
C GLY A 248 6.75 0.97 7.61
N LEU A 249 5.68 1.74 7.65
CA LEU A 249 4.44 1.44 8.34
C LEU A 249 3.32 1.34 7.32
N GLY A 250 2.46 0.33 7.46
CA GLY A 250 1.36 0.13 6.55
C GLY A 250 0.09 -0.40 7.22
N CYS A 251 -1.00 -0.26 6.51
CA CYS A 251 -2.31 -0.75 6.90
C CYS A 251 -3.03 -1.33 5.69
N GLY A 252 -3.36 -2.62 5.77
CA GLY A 252 -4.22 -3.29 4.82
C GLY A 252 -5.65 -3.38 5.33
N VAL A 253 -6.63 -3.23 4.44
CA VAL A 253 -8.04 -3.47 4.71
C VAL A 253 -8.66 -4.32 3.62
N ALA A 254 -9.57 -5.21 3.99
CA ALA A 254 -10.32 -6.03 3.05
C ALA A 254 -11.80 -6.06 3.41
N ARG A 255 -12.66 -6.11 2.38
CA ARG A 255 -14.12 -6.21 2.54
C ARG A 255 -14.77 -7.02 1.43
N ALA A 256 -15.93 -7.59 1.76
CA ALA A 256 -16.82 -8.15 0.75
C ALA A 256 -17.52 -7.02 -0.03
N GLY A 257 -17.52 -7.16 -1.34
CA GLY A 257 -18.31 -6.36 -2.28
C GLY A 257 -19.58 -7.07 -2.71
N VAL A 258 -20.22 -6.54 -3.72
CA VAL A 258 -21.45 -7.12 -4.30
C VAL A 258 -21.08 -8.23 -5.28
N GLY A 259 -21.95 -9.22 -5.46
CA GLY A 259 -21.74 -10.31 -6.43
C GLY A 259 -20.62 -11.30 -6.07
N GLY A 260 -20.26 -11.41 -4.80
CA GLY A 260 -19.17 -12.30 -4.35
C GLY A 260 -17.78 -11.74 -4.59
N ARG A 261 -17.67 -10.49 -5.05
CA ARG A 261 -16.41 -9.77 -5.18
C ARG A 261 -15.82 -9.45 -3.81
N TRP A 262 -14.50 -9.37 -3.74
CA TRP A 262 -13.77 -8.78 -2.61
C TRP A 262 -12.89 -7.63 -3.08
N GLU A 263 -12.68 -6.69 -2.18
CA GLU A 263 -11.83 -5.54 -2.37
C GLU A 263 -10.78 -5.49 -1.25
N VAL A 264 -9.54 -5.20 -1.64
CA VAL A 264 -8.46 -4.97 -0.67
C VAL A 264 -7.78 -3.66 -1.03
N ALA A 265 -7.46 -2.86 -0.02
CA ALA A 265 -6.52 -1.76 -0.12
C ALA A 265 -5.40 -1.99 0.89
N ASP A 266 -4.17 -1.88 0.43
CA ASP A 266 -2.98 -1.96 1.27
C ASP A 266 -2.16 -0.68 1.07
N MET A 267 -1.97 0.08 2.13
CA MET A 267 -1.32 1.38 2.10
C MET A 267 -0.10 1.41 2.99
N GLY A 268 1.07 1.66 2.38
CA GLY A 268 2.25 2.12 3.09
C GLY A 268 2.10 3.61 3.37
N TYR A 269 1.60 3.95 4.57
CA TYR A 269 1.27 5.32 4.92
C TYR A 269 2.46 6.14 5.43
N TRP A 270 3.57 5.50 5.70
CA TRP A 270 4.82 6.14 6.06
C TRP A 270 6.02 5.24 5.75
N VAL A 271 7.08 5.83 5.20
CA VAL A 271 8.34 5.15 4.89
C VAL A 271 9.49 6.06 5.25
N SER A 272 10.54 5.54 5.86
CA SER A 272 11.66 6.35 6.35
C SER A 272 12.55 6.91 5.24
N SER A 273 12.60 6.29 4.07
CA SER A 273 13.43 6.75 2.94
C SER A 273 13.05 6.05 1.63
N GLY A 274 13.51 6.62 0.51
CA GLY A 274 13.37 6.03 -0.83
C GLY A 274 12.09 6.45 -1.56
N TYR A 275 10.94 6.35 -0.91
CA TYR A 275 9.66 6.83 -1.40
C TYR A 275 8.81 7.33 -0.24
N PHE A 276 7.76 8.12 -0.50
CA PHE A 276 6.99 8.77 0.55
C PHE A 276 5.83 7.92 1.04
N GLY A 277 5.21 7.18 0.15
CA GLY A 277 4.12 6.28 0.46
C GLY A 277 3.68 5.48 -0.76
N SER A 278 2.82 4.52 -0.54
CA SER A 278 2.29 3.63 -1.58
C SER A 278 0.88 3.19 -1.28
N ILE A 279 0.13 2.87 -2.32
CA ILE A 279 -1.14 2.18 -2.19
C ILE A 279 -1.28 1.08 -3.24
N SER A 280 -1.73 -0.08 -2.80
CA SER A 280 -2.10 -1.21 -3.64
C SER A 280 -3.59 -1.49 -3.48
N LEU A 281 -4.32 -1.51 -4.58
CA LEU A 281 -5.75 -1.79 -4.62
C LEU A 281 -5.97 -3.12 -5.34
N TYR A 282 -6.78 -4.00 -4.76
CA TYR A 282 -7.08 -5.30 -5.35
C TYR A 282 -8.59 -5.45 -5.52
N GLY A 283 -9.02 -5.67 -6.75
CA GLY A 283 -10.34 -6.21 -7.08
C GLY A 283 -10.22 -7.71 -7.30
N ILE A 284 -11.07 -8.49 -6.64
CA ILE A 284 -11.02 -9.95 -6.64
C ILE A 284 -12.42 -10.45 -6.95
N TRP A 285 -12.61 -11.08 -8.10
CA TRP A 285 -13.91 -11.53 -8.59
C TRP A 285 -13.94 -13.05 -8.73
N PRO A 286 -15.10 -13.70 -8.54
CA PRO A 286 -15.27 -15.09 -8.95
C PRO A 286 -14.94 -15.25 -10.43
N TYR A 287 -14.17 -16.30 -10.78
CA TYR A 287 -13.79 -16.61 -12.15
C TYR A 287 -13.79 -18.13 -12.37
N GLY A 288 -14.79 -18.61 -13.12
CA GLY A 288 -14.95 -20.04 -13.33
C GLY A 288 -15.14 -20.83 -12.03
N GLU A 289 -14.86 -22.13 -12.07
CA GLU A 289 -15.02 -23.02 -10.93
C GLU A 289 -13.76 -22.99 -10.04
N GLY A 290 -13.94 -22.58 -8.78
CA GLY A 290 -12.88 -22.62 -7.77
C GLY A 290 -11.73 -21.62 -7.97
N LYS A 291 -11.88 -20.62 -8.84
CA LYS A 291 -10.85 -19.61 -9.14
C LYS A 291 -11.35 -18.19 -8.93
N SER A 292 -10.43 -17.31 -8.79
CA SER A 292 -10.65 -15.86 -8.73
C SER A 292 -9.80 -15.14 -9.75
N LEU A 293 -10.39 -14.14 -10.43
CA LEU A 293 -9.64 -13.14 -11.18
C LEU A 293 -9.21 -12.03 -10.22
N VAL A 294 -7.95 -11.70 -10.21
CA VAL A 294 -7.39 -10.61 -9.42
C VAL A 294 -6.87 -9.52 -10.38
N CYS A 295 -7.29 -8.30 -10.12
CA CYS A 295 -6.70 -7.09 -10.68
C CYS A 295 -6.07 -6.30 -9.54
N ARG A 296 -4.77 -6.09 -9.58
CA ARG A 296 -4.02 -5.26 -8.67
C ARG A 296 -3.64 -3.95 -9.37
N VAL A 297 -3.83 -2.85 -8.66
CA VAL A 297 -3.43 -1.51 -9.09
C VAL A 297 -2.52 -0.92 -8.02
N ASP A 298 -1.34 -0.50 -8.41
CA ASP A 298 -0.34 0.06 -7.51
C ASP A 298 -0.01 1.50 -7.87
N VAL A 299 0.21 2.28 -6.83
CA VAL A 299 0.70 3.64 -6.90
C VAL A 299 1.79 3.81 -5.85
N VAL A 300 2.92 4.36 -6.26
CA VAL A 300 3.98 4.77 -5.33
C VAL A 300 4.36 6.21 -5.62
N GLN A 301 4.55 6.99 -4.56
CA GLN A 301 5.06 8.35 -4.65
C GLN A 301 6.54 8.35 -4.29
N THR A 302 7.37 8.76 -5.24
CA THR A 302 8.82 8.93 -5.09
C THR A 302 9.19 10.41 -5.11
N ASP A 303 10.46 10.72 -4.87
CA ASP A 303 10.96 12.10 -5.03
C ASP A 303 10.85 12.52 -6.52
N PRO A 304 10.08 13.58 -6.83
CA PRO A 304 9.95 14.05 -8.22
C PRO A 304 11.28 14.35 -8.90
N ARG A 305 12.30 14.77 -8.11
CA ARG A 305 13.63 15.07 -8.62
C ARG A 305 14.39 13.84 -9.13
N GLN A 306 13.98 12.65 -8.72
CA GLN A 306 14.55 11.39 -9.21
C GLN A 306 13.96 10.95 -10.54
N LEU A 307 12.77 11.44 -10.87
CA LEU A 307 11.99 11.05 -12.05
C LEU A 307 11.75 12.20 -13.04
N ASP A 308 12.45 13.33 -12.88
CA ASP A 308 12.27 14.52 -13.74
C ASP A 308 12.78 14.32 -15.17
N GLN A 309 13.69 13.37 -15.38
CA GLN A 309 14.19 13.00 -16.70
C GLN A 309 13.37 11.85 -17.30
N ALA A 310 12.94 11.99 -18.55
CA ALA A 310 12.15 10.97 -19.25
C ALA A 310 12.80 9.58 -19.22
N THR A 311 14.12 9.49 -19.32
CA THR A 311 14.87 8.24 -19.26
C THR A 311 14.82 7.62 -17.85
N ALA A 312 15.03 8.44 -16.80
CA ALA A 312 14.97 7.97 -15.41
C ALA A 312 13.57 7.45 -15.07
N ARG A 313 12.54 8.17 -15.53
CA ARG A 313 11.15 7.75 -15.37
C ARG A 313 10.85 6.42 -16.07
N MET A 314 11.26 6.25 -17.32
CA MET A 314 11.03 5.01 -18.08
C MET A 314 11.71 3.80 -17.41
N VAL A 315 12.91 3.97 -16.87
CA VAL A 315 13.64 2.94 -16.13
C VAL A 315 12.92 2.64 -14.82
N GLY A 316 12.54 3.67 -14.06
CA GLY A 316 11.79 3.53 -12.81
C GLY A 316 10.45 2.80 -12.99
N GLU A 317 9.67 3.15 -14.01
CA GLU A 317 8.42 2.46 -14.37
C GLU A 317 8.66 0.98 -14.69
N GLY A 318 9.73 0.67 -15.41
CA GLY A 318 10.09 -0.71 -15.78
C GLY A 318 10.53 -1.54 -14.58
N MET A 319 11.27 -0.96 -13.64
CA MET A 319 11.68 -1.61 -12.39
C MET A 319 10.47 -1.82 -11.47
N PHE A 320 9.68 -0.79 -11.25
CA PHE A 320 8.47 -0.86 -10.43
C PHE A 320 7.49 -1.93 -10.94
N MET A 321 7.25 -1.98 -12.25
CA MET A 321 6.40 -3.01 -12.86
C MET A 321 6.92 -4.42 -12.58
N ARG A 322 8.23 -4.65 -12.66
CA ARG A 322 8.82 -5.97 -12.38
C ARG A 322 8.64 -6.37 -10.92
N GLU A 323 8.81 -5.42 -10.01
CA GLU A 323 8.62 -5.67 -8.57
C GLU A 323 7.16 -6.00 -8.24
N VAL A 324 6.21 -5.23 -8.79
CA VAL A 324 4.78 -5.48 -8.59
C VAL A 324 4.37 -6.83 -9.19
N LYS A 325 4.84 -7.13 -10.40
CA LYS A 325 4.58 -8.43 -11.04
C LYS A 325 5.16 -9.59 -10.21
N GLY A 326 6.42 -9.48 -9.77
CA GLY A 326 7.07 -10.48 -8.93
C GLY A 326 6.33 -10.72 -7.60
N ALA A 327 5.85 -9.67 -6.96
CA ALA A 327 5.02 -9.78 -5.77
C ALA A 327 3.70 -10.53 -6.06
N CYS A 328 3.04 -10.26 -7.20
CA CYS A 328 1.83 -10.97 -7.60
C CYS A 328 2.10 -12.45 -7.91
N GLU A 329 3.23 -12.77 -8.55
CA GLU A 329 3.65 -14.16 -8.80
C GLU A 329 3.85 -14.93 -7.49
N GLU A 330 4.46 -14.30 -6.49
CA GLU A 330 4.64 -14.91 -5.17
C GLU A 330 3.31 -15.10 -4.43
N ILE A 331 2.41 -14.11 -4.48
CA ILE A 331 1.05 -14.23 -3.94
C ILE A 331 0.31 -15.39 -4.61
N ALA A 332 0.34 -15.49 -5.95
CA ALA A 332 -0.32 -16.55 -6.70
C ALA A 332 0.22 -17.94 -6.33
N LYS A 333 1.55 -18.08 -6.18
CA LYS A 333 2.18 -19.34 -5.71
C LYS A 333 1.70 -19.72 -4.32
N ARG A 334 1.64 -18.78 -3.40
CA ARG A 334 1.22 -19.02 -2.01
C ARG A 334 -0.24 -19.46 -1.93
N ILE A 335 -1.12 -18.83 -2.72
CA ILE A 335 -2.53 -19.21 -2.81
C ILE A 335 -2.69 -20.65 -3.33
N LYS A 336 -1.85 -21.06 -4.30
CA LYS A 336 -1.86 -22.42 -4.87
C LYS A 336 -1.30 -23.47 -3.92
N GLY A 337 -0.37 -23.10 -3.02
CA GLY A 337 0.29 -24.03 -2.10
C GLY A 337 -0.39 -24.19 -0.74
N GLY A 338 -1.36 -23.36 -0.38
CA GLY A 338 -2.16 -23.41 0.85
C GLY A 338 -3.61 -23.77 0.59
#